data_92de573fb82c94adaab1ab01fc960762
#
_entry.id   92de573fb82c94adaab1ab01fc960762
#
_cell.length_a   1.000
_cell.length_b   1.000
_cell.length_c   1.000
_cell.angle_alpha   90.00
_cell.angle_beta   90.00
_cell.angle_gamma   90.00
#
_symmetry.space_group_name_H-M   'P 1'
#
loop_
_entity.id
_entity.type
_entity.pdbx_description
1 polymer ?
#
loop_
_entity_poly.entity_id
_entity_poly.type
_entity_poly.pdbx_seq_one_letter_code
_entity_poly.pdbx_strand_id
1 'polypeptide(L)'
;MKRSLFNTRGKLLAVLLFVVTALFVTTVQNAYATTYTTMDAQGNIIQSQSLSDAVALSYATGRPIALDPGHSDGTDGRDPGAMYYGLKEGDIAWATAMYVKKYLEQWGVPVVVVRGEHEDPSIKTRVQRAVDANACAVISLHYNAGPASATGSEVLVPHDVSYNHDLYVAGQALAGKVNYYLRNKAGIVTRGDGATERGYNDKDGTDYYENGDESDYYGIVRYARQKGILGVIIEHQFISNPAHAAEFKDLGDNSKVDYIGWADAWAIWEMYHSDTWWSMSSISAVQKGNKVTVKPVLTGVVTGATFT
;
A
#
# COMPACT_ATOMS: atom_id res chain seq x y z
N MET A 1 -23.90 25.64 -49.56
CA MET A 1 -24.02 24.22 -49.14
C MET A 1 -22.64 23.59 -49.07
N LYS A 2 -22.02 23.56 -47.87
CA LYS A 2 -20.75 22.81 -47.65
C LYS A 2 -21.13 21.55 -46.88
N ARG A 3 -21.01 20.39 -47.55
CA ARG A 3 -21.20 19.07 -46.93
C ARG A 3 -19.99 18.75 -46.03
N SER A 4 -20.28 18.49 -44.77
CA SER A 4 -19.31 17.99 -43.81
C SER A 4 -18.90 16.57 -44.18
N LEU A 5 -17.61 16.40 -44.55
CA LEU A 5 -16.94 15.13 -44.75
C LEU A 5 -16.31 14.64 -43.43
N PHE A 6 -17.16 14.22 -42.49
CA PHE A 6 -16.69 13.31 -41.46
C PHE A 6 -17.25 11.93 -41.77
N ASN A 7 -16.48 11.18 -42.52
CA ASN A 7 -16.74 9.81 -42.89
C ASN A 7 -16.61 8.91 -41.62
N THR A 8 -17.44 7.89 -41.57
CA THR A 8 -17.53 6.87 -40.49
C THR A 8 -16.15 6.27 -40.08
N ARG A 9 -15.22 6.23 -41.06
CA ARG A 9 -13.82 5.81 -40.80
C ARG A 9 -13.02 6.76 -39.92
N GLY A 10 -13.30 8.08 -39.97
CA GLY A 10 -12.62 9.07 -39.10
C GLY A 10 -13.08 8.99 -37.65
N LYS A 11 -14.38 8.66 -37.44
CA LYS A 11 -14.93 8.49 -36.07
C LYS A 11 -14.45 7.20 -35.43
N LEU A 12 -14.31 6.13 -36.22
CA LEU A 12 -13.72 4.86 -35.75
C LEU A 12 -12.23 5.04 -35.41
N LEU A 13 -11.50 5.83 -36.23
CA LEU A 13 -10.08 6.12 -35.99
C LEU A 13 -9.89 6.99 -34.75
N ALA A 14 -10.80 7.94 -34.47
CA ALA A 14 -10.74 8.77 -33.27
C ALA A 14 -11.04 7.97 -32.00
N VAL A 15 -12.01 7.06 -32.04
CA VAL A 15 -12.31 6.14 -30.92
C VAL A 15 -11.17 5.13 -30.72
N LEU A 16 -10.60 4.61 -31.80
CA LEU A 16 -9.44 3.72 -31.74
C LEU A 16 -8.19 4.45 -31.23
N LEU A 17 -7.99 5.73 -31.63
CA LEU A 17 -6.88 6.55 -31.16
C LEU A 17 -7.03 6.91 -29.68
N PHE A 18 -8.25 7.14 -29.19
CA PHE A 18 -8.53 7.43 -27.80
C PHE A 18 -8.33 6.19 -26.91
N VAL A 19 -8.77 5.02 -27.37
CA VAL A 19 -8.52 3.74 -26.70
C VAL A 19 -7.03 3.37 -26.71
N VAL A 20 -6.34 3.63 -27.84
CA VAL A 20 -4.89 3.39 -27.97
C VAL A 20 -4.09 4.41 -27.17
N THR A 21 -4.48 5.68 -27.09
CA THR A 21 -3.79 6.65 -26.22
C THR A 21 -4.05 6.39 -24.73
N ALA A 22 -5.25 5.99 -24.33
CA ALA A 22 -5.52 5.55 -22.97
C ALA A 22 -4.69 4.28 -22.62
N LEU A 23 -4.58 3.33 -23.54
CA LEU A 23 -3.69 2.17 -23.43
C LEU A 23 -2.19 2.55 -23.38
N PHE A 24 -1.75 3.51 -24.19
CA PHE A 24 -0.33 3.93 -24.21
C PHE A 24 0.09 4.69 -22.94
N VAL A 25 -0.79 5.49 -22.36
CA VAL A 25 -0.52 6.19 -21.09
C VAL A 25 -0.45 5.21 -19.93
N THR A 26 -1.24 4.13 -19.95
CA THR A 26 -1.21 3.10 -18.90
C THR A 26 -0.02 2.15 -19.03
N THR A 27 0.51 1.90 -20.23
CA THR A 27 1.64 0.96 -20.43
C THR A 27 3.00 1.54 -20.07
N VAL A 28 3.16 2.85 -19.99
CA VAL A 28 4.45 3.48 -19.65
C VAL A 28 4.65 3.63 -18.13
N GLN A 29 3.58 3.56 -17.33
CA GLN A 29 3.63 3.82 -15.89
C GLN A 29 3.50 2.60 -14.97
N ASN A 30 3.15 1.41 -15.46
CA ASN A 30 2.99 0.24 -14.60
C ASN A 30 3.64 -1.02 -15.16
N ALA A 31 4.82 -1.35 -14.66
CA ALA A 31 5.47 -2.65 -14.89
C ALA A 31 4.76 -3.83 -14.19
N TYR A 32 3.64 -3.60 -13.51
CA TYR A 32 2.93 -4.60 -12.70
C TYR A 32 1.42 -4.68 -12.98
N ALA A 33 0.87 -3.88 -13.88
CA ALA A 33 -0.54 -3.96 -14.20
C ALA A 33 -0.76 -4.90 -15.37
N THR A 34 -1.27 -6.04 -15.10
CA THR A 34 -1.74 -6.94 -16.13
C THR A 34 -3.24 -7.04 -16.03
N THR A 35 -3.95 -6.35 -16.90
CA THR A 35 -5.03 -7.06 -17.53
C THR A 35 -5.77 -6.20 -18.53
N TYR A 36 -5.85 -6.63 -19.75
CA TYR A 36 -6.48 -5.90 -20.86
C TYR A 36 -7.70 -6.64 -21.34
N THR A 37 -8.77 -5.89 -21.63
CA THR A 37 -9.93 -6.45 -22.32
C THR A 37 -9.81 -6.18 -23.81
N THR A 38 -9.72 -7.24 -24.61
CA THR A 38 -9.77 -7.15 -26.07
C THR A 38 -11.20 -7.41 -26.53
N MET A 39 -11.69 -6.60 -27.46
CA MET A 39 -13.00 -6.76 -28.04
C MET A 39 -12.90 -7.01 -29.53
N ASP A 40 -13.84 -7.80 -30.08
CA ASP A 40 -13.98 -8.00 -31.52
C ASP A 40 -14.65 -6.78 -32.18
N ALA A 41 -14.70 -6.80 -33.52
CA ALA A 41 -15.32 -5.74 -34.31
C ALA A 41 -16.83 -5.59 -34.04
N GLN A 42 -17.45 -6.55 -33.38
CA GLN A 42 -18.86 -6.58 -32.99
C GLN A 42 -19.06 -6.07 -31.56
N GLY A 43 -17.97 -5.77 -30.83
CA GLY A 43 -18.01 -5.28 -29.45
C GLY A 43 -18.13 -6.37 -28.39
N ASN A 44 -17.86 -7.63 -28.74
CA ASN A 44 -17.84 -8.72 -27.79
C ASN A 44 -16.46 -8.78 -27.10
N ILE A 45 -16.45 -9.04 -25.81
CA ILE A 45 -15.22 -9.21 -25.03
C ILE A 45 -14.58 -10.56 -25.46
N ILE A 46 -13.40 -10.49 -26.07
CA ILE A 46 -12.63 -11.67 -26.46
C ILE A 46 -11.74 -12.14 -25.31
N GLN A 47 -11.22 -11.19 -24.53
CA GLN A 47 -10.37 -11.47 -23.38
C GLN A 47 -10.56 -10.36 -22.34
N SER A 48 -10.88 -10.74 -21.13
CA SER A 48 -10.95 -9.84 -19.99
C SER A 48 -9.91 -10.25 -18.98
N GLN A 49 -9.09 -9.31 -18.64
CA GLN A 49 -8.14 -9.47 -17.57
C GLN A 49 -8.37 -8.34 -16.54
N SER A 50 -8.39 -8.55 -15.24
CA SER A 50 -8.72 -7.52 -14.25
C SER A 50 -7.55 -6.56 -13.99
N LEU A 51 -7.84 -5.26 -13.93
CA LEU A 51 -6.92 -4.20 -13.48
C LEU A 51 -7.08 -4.04 -11.96
N SER A 52 -6.94 -5.12 -11.21
CA SER A 52 -7.29 -5.09 -9.78
C SER A 52 -6.27 -4.38 -8.89
N ASP A 53 -5.14 -3.96 -9.41
CA ASP A 53 -3.92 -4.09 -8.65
C ASP A 53 -3.39 -2.82 -7.98
N ALA A 54 -4.01 -1.68 -8.24
CA ALA A 54 -3.50 -0.42 -7.69
C ALA A 54 -4.46 0.24 -6.68
N VAL A 55 -5.49 -0.46 -6.28
CA VAL A 55 -6.74 0.14 -5.82
C VAL A 55 -6.76 0.53 -4.36
N ALA A 56 -6.04 -0.17 -3.50
CA ALA A 56 -6.24 -0.02 -2.07
C ALA A 56 -5.86 1.37 -1.52
N LEU A 57 -4.86 2.02 -2.12
CA LEU A 57 -4.48 3.38 -1.70
C LEU A 57 -5.11 4.49 -2.55
N SER A 58 -5.71 4.16 -3.69
CA SER A 58 -6.39 5.15 -4.55
C SER A 58 -7.66 5.74 -3.96
N TYR A 59 -8.20 5.07 -2.94
CA TYR A 59 -9.25 5.64 -2.10
C TYR A 59 -8.73 6.77 -1.21
N ALA A 60 -7.44 7.09 -1.33
CA ALA A 60 -6.73 7.88 -0.37
C ALA A 60 -7.02 9.37 -0.44
N THR A 61 -7.55 9.90 -1.55
CA THR A 61 -7.67 11.35 -1.73
C THR A 61 -8.47 11.98 -0.58
N GLY A 62 -7.75 12.61 0.34
CA GLY A 62 -8.32 13.24 1.54
C GLY A 62 -8.51 12.30 2.74
N ARG A 63 -8.25 10.99 2.62
CA ARG A 63 -8.27 10.06 3.75
C ARG A 63 -6.89 9.99 4.41
N PRO A 64 -6.78 9.89 5.75
CA PRO A 64 -5.48 9.81 6.39
C PRO A 64 -4.79 8.46 6.17
N ILE A 65 -3.45 8.49 6.28
CA ILE A 65 -2.63 7.31 6.54
C ILE A 65 -2.61 7.10 8.06
N ALA A 66 -2.90 5.89 8.53
CA ALA A 66 -2.74 5.53 9.92
C ALA A 66 -1.33 4.98 10.14
N LEU A 67 -0.57 5.63 11.01
CA LEU A 67 0.73 5.15 11.46
C LEU A 67 0.55 4.42 12.79
N ASP A 68 1.05 3.21 12.83
CA ASP A 68 1.11 2.36 14.01
C ASP A 68 2.57 2.18 14.45
N PRO A 69 3.07 3.01 15.39
CA PRO A 69 4.35 2.74 16.00
C PRO A 69 4.27 1.40 16.74
N GLY A 70 5.09 0.40 16.34
CA GLY A 70 5.07 -0.92 16.97
C GLY A 70 5.31 -0.85 18.47
N HIS A 71 4.79 -1.83 19.20
CA HIS A 71 4.99 -1.96 20.67
C HIS A 71 4.59 -0.72 21.47
N SER A 72 5.33 -0.42 22.56
CA SER A 72 5.18 0.71 23.45
C SER A 72 6.54 1.11 24.04
N ASP A 73 6.55 2.01 25.01
CA ASP A 73 7.77 2.51 25.68
C ASP A 73 8.30 1.58 26.81
N GLY A 74 7.59 0.51 27.12
CA GLY A 74 7.93 -0.44 28.19
C GLY A 74 7.73 0.11 29.60
N THR A 75 7.17 1.30 29.79
CA THR A 75 6.85 1.80 31.12
C THR A 75 5.62 1.10 31.68
N ASP A 76 5.53 0.98 32.99
CA ASP A 76 4.39 0.36 33.70
C ASP A 76 4.03 -1.06 33.22
N GLY A 77 5.03 -1.82 32.73
CA GLY A 77 4.84 -3.20 32.26
C GLY A 77 4.27 -3.33 30.84
N ARG A 78 4.21 -2.25 30.08
CA ARG A 78 3.85 -2.28 28.65
C ARG A 78 4.91 -2.99 27.84
N ASP A 79 4.54 -3.46 26.65
CA ASP A 79 5.42 -4.18 25.75
C ASP A 79 6.45 -3.24 25.06
N PRO A 80 7.75 -3.29 25.39
CA PRO A 80 8.77 -2.49 24.74
C PRO A 80 9.22 -3.03 23.37
N GLY A 81 8.72 -4.18 22.94
CA GLY A 81 9.29 -4.94 21.84
C GLY A 81 10.66 -5.52 22.14
N ALA A 82 11.46 -5.72 21.12
CA ALA A 82 12.82 -6.20 21.29
C ALA A 82 13.70 -5.18 22.04
N MET A 83 14.58 -5.70 22.91
CA MET A 83 15.50 -4.87 23.68
C MET A 83 16.94 -5.36 23.50
N TYR A 84 17.79 -4.52 22.93
CA TYR A 84 19.21 -4.82 22.69
C TYR A 84 20.08 -3.57 22.88
N TYR A 85 21.23 -3.73 23.47
CA TYR A 85 22.26 -2.69 23.63
C TYR A 85 21.75 -1.37 24.24
N GLY A 86 20.76 -1.46 25.14
CA GLY A 86 20.12 -0.30 25.78
C GLY A 86 19.05 0.39 24.96
N LEU A 87 18.71 -0.17 23.79
CA LEU A 87 17.62 0.27 22.95
C LEU A 87 16.33 -0.51 23.25
N LYS A 88 15.20 0.12 23.04
CA LYS A 88 13.88 -0.51 23.00
C LYS A 88 13.27 -0.26 21.62
N GLU A 89 12.72 -1.29 21.02
CA GLU A 89 12.09 -1.21 19.70
C GLU A 89 10.96 -0.17 19.68
N GLY A 90 10.11 -0.17 20.70
CA GLY A 90 8.98 0.75 20.79
C GLY A 90 9.37 2.23 20.82
N ASP A 91 10.52 2.59 21.40
CA ASP A 91 11.03 3.97 21.41
C ASP A 91 11.50 4.39 20.00
N ILE A 92 12.20 3.48 19.30
CA ILE A 92 12.69 3.73 17.94
C ILE A 92 11.51 3.79 16.97
N ALA A 93 10.56 2.87 17.08
CA ALA A 93 9.35 2.84 16.27
C ALA A 93 8.50 4.12 16.43
N TRP A 94 8.39 4.62 17.66
CA TRP A 94 7.72 5.90 17.93
C TRP A 94 8.43 7.07 17.24
N ALA A 95 9.75 7.19 17.41
CA ALA A 95 10.52 8.25 16.77
C ALA A 95 10.41 8.19 15.24
N THR A 96 10.51 6.99 14.65
CA THR A 96 10.32 6.79 13.21
C THR A 96 8.94 7.26 12.75
N ALA A 97 7.87 6.87 13.48
CA ALA A 97 6.51 7.28 13.14
C ALA A 97 6.34 8.82 13.19
N MET A 98 6.99 9.49 14.11
CA MET A 98 6.94 10.95 14.19
C MET A 98 7.64 11.62 13.00
N TYR A 99 8.74 11.05 12.49
CA TYR A 99 9.37 11.53 11.26
C TYR A 99 8.52 11.24 10.02
N VAL A 100 7.96 10.03 9.89
CA VAL A 100 7.03 9.71 8.80
C VAL A 100 5.85 10.70 8.80
N LYS A 101 5.24 10.93 9.97
CA LYS A 101 4.16 11.90 10.14
C LYS A 101 4.59 13.30 9.71
N LYS A 102 5.73 13.79 10.22
CA LYS A 102 6.31 15.11 9.89
C LYS A 102 6.40 15.32 8.38
N TYR A 103 6.96 14.36 7.66
CA TYR A 103 7.16 14.49 6.22
C TYR A 103 5.86 14.35 5.43
N LEU A 104 5.02 13.38 5.74
CA LEU A 104 3.73 13.21 5.08
C LEU A 104 2.84 14.44 5.22
N GLU A 105 2.73 15.02 6.42
CA GLU A 105 1.94 16.22 6.67
C GLU A 105 2.53 17.44 5.94
N GLN A 106 3.86 17.59 5.90
CA GLN A 106 4.52 18.64 5.10
C GLN A 106 4.21 18.52 3.61
N TRP A 107 3.99 17.30 3.11
CA TRP A 107 3.67 17.04 1.71
C TRP A 107 2.16 16.92 1.44
N GLY A 108 1.33 17.31 2.40
CA GLY A 108 -0.12 17.41 2.23
C GLY A 108 -0.89 16.09 2.40
N VAL A 109 -0.26 15.04 2.93
CA VAL A 109 -0.93 13.77 3.26
C VAL A 109 -1.40 13.82 4.71
N PRO A 110 -2.71 13.70 4.98
CA PRO A 110 -3.21 13.65 6.35
C PRO A 110 -2.79 12.35 7.05
N VAL A 111 -2.44 12.46 8.32
CA VAL A 111 -1.93 11.35 9.13
C VAL A 111 -2.70 11.23 10.45
N VAL A 112 -2.98 10.01 10.86
CA VAL A 112 -3.40 9.67 12.20
C VAL A 112 -2.43 8.69 12.84
N VAL A 113 -2.09 8.87 14.11
CA VAL A 113 -1.26 7.91 14.86
C VAL A 113 -2.19 7.10 15.76
N VAL A 114 -2.15 5.77 15.66
CA VAL A 114 -3.16 4.91 16.30
C VAL A 114 -2.88 4.59 17.77
N ARG A 115 -1.74 5.00 18.31
CA ARG A 115 -1.46 4.99 19.76
C ARG A 115 -0.74 6.25 20.20
N GLY A 116 -0.87 6.60 21.46
CA GLY A 116 -0.02 7.59 22.10
C GLY A 116 1.38 7.02 22.42
N GLU A 117 2.32 7.90 22.77
CA GLU A 117 3.69 7.52 23.11
C GLU A 117 3.74 6.51 24.25
N HIS A 118 2.96 6.74 25.29
CA HIS A 118 2.90 5.91 26.50
C HIS A 118 1.64 5.02 26.55
N GLU A 119 1.13 4.62 25.41
CA GLU A 119 0.00 3.72 25.30
C GLU A 119 0.42 2.35 24.73
N ASP A 120 -0.31 1.31 25.15
CA ASP A 120 -0.17 -0.05 24.61
C ASP A 120 -1.55 -0.65 24.30
N PRO A 121 -2.30 -0.07 23.35
CA PRO A 121 -3.59 -0.62 22.96
C PRO A 121 -3.42 -1.94 22.19
N SER A 122 -4.40 -2.82 22.33
CA SER A 122 -4.41 -4.08 21.57
C SER A 122 -4.36 -3.81 20.05
N ILE A 123 -3.82 -4.76 19.28
CA ILE A 123 -3.77 -4.67 17.81
C ILE A 123 -5.15 -4.37 17.21
N LYS A 124 -6.22 -5.01 17.73
CA LYS A 124 -7.59 -4.72 17.29
C LYS A 124 -7.99 -3.27 17.54
N THR A 125 -7.59 -2.72 18.67
CA THR A 125 -7.88 -1.31 19.03
C THR A 125 -7.11 -0.37 18.10
N ARG A 126 -5.85 -0.65 17.78
CA ARG A 126 -5.04 0.13 16.84
C ARG A 126 -5.70 0.19 15.46
N VAL A 127 -6.10 -0.96 14.91
CA VAL A 127 -6.81 -1.01 13.64
C VAL A 127 -8.17 -0.32 13.71
N GLN A 128 -8.92 -0.49 14.81
CA GLN A 128 -10.22 0.19 14.96
C GLN A 128 -10.06 1.72 14.98
N ARG A 129 -9.03 2.27 15.65
CA ARG A 129 -8.74 3.72 15.63
C ARG A 129 -8.43 4.21 14.19
N ALA A 130 -7.74 3.41 13.38
CA ALA A 130 -7.52 3.74 11.98
C ALA A 130 -8.84 3.78 11.18
N VAL A 131 -9.71 2.80 11.39
CA VAL A 131 -11.04 2.74 10.76
C VAL A 131 -11.92 3.92 11.19
N ASP A 132 -11.95 4.24 12.49
CA ASP A 132 -12.73 5.35 13.03
C ASP A 132 -12.27 6.71 12.48
N ALA A 133 -10.96 6.83 12.20
CA ALA A 133 -10.39 7.99 11.51
C ALA A 133 -10.61 7.98 9.99
N ASN A 134 -11.29 6.98 9.43
CA ASN A 134 -11.45 6.77 8.00
C ASN A 134 -10.11 6.66 7.25
N ALA A 135 -9.09 6.07 7.86
CA ALA A 135 -7.79 5.88 7.22
C ALA A 135 -7.89 4.95 6.02
N CYS A 136 -7.05 5.16 5.00
CA CYS A 136 -6.98 4.30 3.83
C CYS A 136 -6.02 3.13 3.99
N ALA A 137 -5.04 3.25 4.88
CA ALA A 137 -4.07 2.21 5.20
C ALA A 137 -3.60 2.31 6.64
N VAL A 138 -3.11 1.19 7.19
CA VAL A 138 -2.38 1.11 8.46
C VAL A 138 -0.94 0.68 8.15
N ILE A 139 0.00 1.55 8.46
CA ILE A 139 1.44 1.31 8.28
C ILE A 139 2.03 1.12 9.67
N SER A 140 2.37 -0.12 10.01
CA SER A 140 3.00 -0.47 11.29
C SER A 140 4.51 -0.45 11.14
N LEU A 141 5.19 0.24 12.06
CA LEU A 141 6.62 0.51 12.00
C LEU A 141 7.33 -0.24 13.11
N HIS A 142 8.27 -1.10 12.73
CA HIS A 142 8.96 -2.04 13.60
C HIS A 142 10.46 -2.11 13.32
N TYR A 143 11.18 -2.75 14.23
CA TYR A 143 12.59 -3.08 14.12
C TYR A 143 12.82 -4.54 14.52
N ASN A 144 13.35 -5.30 13.60
CA ASN A 144 13.48 -6.74 13.71
C ASN A 144 14.51 -7.17 14.80
N ALA A 145 14.39 -8.40 15.26
CA ALA A 145 15.35 -9.04 16.14
C ALA A 145 15.65 -10.47 15.66
N GLY A 146 16.91 -10.88 15.83
CA GLY A 146 17.38 -12.19 15.38
C GLY A 146 18.84 -12.42 15.72
N PRO A 147 19.56 -13.29 14.98
CA PRO A 147 21.00 -13.45 15.14
C PRO A 147 21.75 -12.12 14.99
N ALA A 148 22.84 -11.94 15.74
CA ALA A 148 23.63 -10.69 15.73
C ALA A 148 24.20 -10.32 14.34
N SER A 149 24.23 -11.25 13.41
CA SER A 149 24.65 -11.01 12.02
C SER A 149 23.46 -10.71 11.07
N ALA A 150 22.21 -10.75 11.56
CA ALA A 150 21.05 -10.47 10.73
C ALA A 150 21.02 -9.01 10.27
N THR A 151 20.58 -8.80 9.04
CA THR A 151 20.56 -7.47 8.40
C THR A 151 19.44 -7.35 7.37
N GLY A 152 19.09 -6.13 7.05
CA GLY A 152 18.17 -5.77 5.99
C GLY A 152 16.76 -5.46 6.46
N SER A 153 16.03 -4.76 5.59
CA SER A 153 14.60 -4.44 5.76
C SER A 153 13.71 -5.43 5.03
N GLU A 154 12.55 -5.68 5.57
CA GLU A 154 11.48 -6.42 4.90
C GLU A 154 10.13 -5.79 5.24
N VAL A 155 9.15 -5.97 4.38
CA VAL A 155 7.78 -5.51 4.62
C VAL A 155 6.88 -6.74 4.68
N LEU A 156 6.18 -6.89 5.80
CA LEU A 156 5.19 -7.95 5.97
C LEU A 156 3.88 -7.47 5.36
N VAL A 157 3.43 -8.17 4.34
CA VAL A 157 2.28 -7.79 3.51
C VAL A 157 1.18 -8.84 3.59
N PRO A 158 -0.08 -8.51 3.20
CA PRO A 158 -1.12 -9.52 3.04
C PRO A 158 -0.63 -10.66 2.15
N HIS A 159 -0.95 -11.91 2.48
CA HIS A 159 -0.58 -13.04 1.64
C HIS A 159 -1.55 -13.25 0.48
N ASP A 160 -1.10 -13.99 -0.55
CA ASP A 160 -1.84 -14.17 -1.82
C ASP A 160 -3.01 -15.13 -1.65
N VAL A 161 -4.19 -14.57 -1.35
CA VAL A 161 -5.47 -15.27 -1.31
C VAL A 161 -6.55 -14.41 -1.95
N SER A 162 -7.71 -14.99 -2.24
CA SER A 162 -8.79 -14.30 -2.95
C SER A 162 -9.51 -13.23 -2.12
N TYR A 163 -9.47 -13.34 -0.78
CA TYR A 163 -10.13 -12.41 0.12
C TYR A 163 -9.46 -11.02 0.06
N ASN A 164 -10.19 -10.01 -0.43
CA ASN A 164 -9.64 -8.66 -0.63
C ASN A 164 -8.25 -8.70 -1.29
N HIS A 165 -8.14 -9.39 -2.44
CA HIS A 165 -6.88 -9.65 -3.13
C HIS A 165 -6.14 -8.38 -3.57
N ASP A 166 -6.87 -7.32 -3.91
CA ASP A 166 -6.32 -5.99 -4.22
C ASP A 166 -5.48 -5.39 -3.09
N LEU A 167 -5.75 -5.74 -1.82
CA LEU A 167 -4.91 -5.34 -0.69
C LEU A 167 -3.55 -6.07 -0.67
N TYR A 168 -3.49 -7.33 -1.14
CA TYR A 168 -2.24 -8.04 -1.36
C TYR A 168 -1.38 -7.30 -2.38
N VAL A 169 -1.96 -6.99 -3.54
CA VAL A 169 -1.22 -6.32 -4.61
C VAL A 169 -0.74 -4.94 -4.21
N ALA A 170 -1.58 -4.17 -3.50
CA ALA A 170 -1.17 -2.88 -2.96
C ALA A 170 -0.03 -3.02 -1.93
N GLY A 171 -0.06 -4.05 -1.09
CA GLY A 171 1.01 -4.37 -0.15
C GLY A 171 2.33 -4.64 -0.84
N GLN A 172 2.33 -5.46 -1.90
CA GLN A 172 3.50 -5.75 -2.72
C GLN A 172 4.08 -4.49 -3.37
N ALA A 173 3.22 -3.64 -3.94
CA ALA A 173 3.65 -2.39 -4.56
C ALA A 173 4.28 -1.43 -3.55
N LEU A 174 3.67 -1.29 -2.36
CA LEU A 174 4.23 -0.48 -1.28
C LEU A 174 5.57 -1.03 -0.78
N ALA A 175 5.68 -2.36 -0.59
CA ALA A 175 6.92 -3.02 -0.17
C ALA A 175 8.07 -2.73 -1.14
N GLY A 176 7.81 -2.79 -2.44
CA GLY A 176 8.81 -2.44 -3.46
C GLY A 176 9.33 -1.01 -3.33
N LYS A 177 8.43 -0.03 -3.11
CA LYS A 177 8.79 1.38 -2.91
C LYS A 177 9.54 1.60 -1.60
N VAL A 178 9.05 1.06 -0.49
CA VAL A 178 9.70 1.17 0.82
C VAL A 178 11.13 0.66 0.75
N ASN A 179 11.35 -0.56 0.24
CA ASN A 179 12.70 -1.13 0.13
C ASN A 179 13.60 -0.34 -0.82
N TYR A 180 13.04 0.21 -1.92
CA TYR A 180 13.80 1.09 -2.81
C TYR A 180 14.30 2.35 -2.09
N TYR A 181 13.43 3.05 -1.35
CA TYR A 181 13.82 4.28 -0.67
C TYR A 181 14.67 4.04 0.56
N LEU A 182 14.41 2.99 1.35
CA LEU A 182 15.28 2.59 2.46
C LEU A 182 16.71 2.30 1.98
N ARG A 183 16.86 1.61 0.85
CA ARG A 183 18.17 1.33 0.27
C ARG A 183 18.87 2.62 -0.20
N ASN A 184 18.18 3.46 -0.96
CA ASN A 184 18.82 4.59 -1.64
C ASN A 184 19.00 5.83 -0.76
N LYS A 185 18.19 5.97 0.32
CA LYS A 185 18.21 7.14 1.21
C LYS A 185 18.76 6.83 2.60
N ALA A 186 18.39 5.68 3.15
CA ALA A 186 18.85 5.28 4.47
C ALA A 186 20.00 4.25 4.43
N GLY A 187 20.41 3.77 3.24
CA GLY A 187 21.48 2.79 3.10
C GLY A 187 21.15 1.41 3.68
N ILE A 188 19.88 1.07 3.79
CA ILE A 188 19.40 -0.21 4.34
C ILE A 188 19.21 -1.20 3.21
N VAL A 189 19.92 -2.33 3.27
CA VAL A 189 19.77 -3.41 2.27
C VAL A 189 18.42 -4.09 2.43
N THR A 190 17.87 -4.59 1.34
CA THR A 190 16.63 -5.38 1.36
C THR A 190 16.95 -6.81 1.77
N ARG A 191 16.15 -7.40 2.65
CA ARG A 191 16.20 -8.79 3.08
C ARG A 191 15.34 -9.64 2.13
N GLY A 192 15.91 -10.74 1.62
CA GLY A 192 15.18 -11.60 0.67
C GLY A 192 14.62 -10.80 -0.50
N ASP A 193 13.36 -11.05 -0.84
CA ASP A 193 12.64 -10.34 -1.90
C ASP A 193 12.05 -8.99 -1.43
N GLY A 194 12.17 -8.68 -0.14
CA GLY A 194 11.72 -7.42 0.46
C GLY A 194 10.25 -7.39 0.86
N ALA A 195 9.42 -8.28 0.33
CA ALA A 195 8.05 -8.49 0.76
C ALA A 195 7.94 -9.90 1.38
N THR A 196 7.38 -9.98 2.57
CA THR A 196 7.19 -11.25 3.29
C THR A 196 5.72 -11.49 3.51
N GLU A 197 5.24 -12.61 2.99
CA GLU A 197 3.88 -13.11 3.14
C GLU A 197 3.85 -14.22 4.18
N ARG A 198 2.81 -14.25 5.01
CA ARG A 198 2.62 -15.34 5.94
C ARG A 198 1.14 -15.56 6.24
N GLY A 199 0.64 -16.73 5.87
CA GLY A 199 -0.67 -17.23 6.27
C GLY A 199 -0.67 -17.73 7.71
N TYR A 200 -1.84 -17.79 8.32
CA TYR A 200 -2.05 -18.27 9.68
C TYR A 200 -2.22 -19.80 9.64
N ASN A 201 -1.11 -20.50 9.56
CA ASN A 201 -1.07 -21.95 9.57
C ASN A 201 -0.34 -22.39 10.83
N ASP A 202 -1.06 -22.53 11.93
CA ASP A 202 -0.49 -23.04 13.17
C ASP A 202 -0.98 -24.46 13.49
N LYS A 203 -0.28 -25.12 14.41
CA LYS A 203 -0.59 -26.51 14.80
C LYS A 203 -1.85 -26.64 15.65
N ASP A 204 -2.36 -25.51 16.18
CA ASP A 204 -3.47 -25.45 17.11
C ASP A 204 -4.79 -25.04 16.45
N GLY A 205 -4.76 -24.77 15.15
CA GLY A 205 -5.90 -24.38 14.32
C GLY A 205 -5.57 -23.32 13.32
N THR A 206 -6.11 -23.43 12.12
CA THR A 206 -5.97 -22.41 11.07
C THR A 206 -7.09 -21.37 11.28
N ASP A 207 -6.71 -20.09 11.27
CA ASP A 207 -7.68 -19.01 11.25
C ASP A 207 -8.05 -18.67 9.80
N TYR A 208 -9.32 -18.43 9.52
CA TYR A 208 -9.84 -18.22 8.18
C TYR A 208 -10.58 -16.90 8.05
N TYR A 209 -10.55 -16.33 6.87
CA TYR A 209 -11.45 -15.26 6.46
C TYR A 209 -12.85 -15.79 6.20
N GLU A 210 -13.84 -14.89 6.15
CA GLU A 210 -15.26 -15.23 5.96
C GLU A 210 -15.55 -15.99 4.64
N ASN A 211 -14.70 -15.86 3.64
CA ASN A 211 -14.80 -16.59 2.37
C ASN A 211 -14.15 -17.99 2.41
N GLY A 212 -13.55 -18.37 3.54
CA GLY A 212 -12.86 -19.64 3.73
C GLY A 212 -11.38 -19.65 3.36
N ASP A 213 -10.81 -18.53 2.89
CA ASP A 213 -9.38 -18.41 2.66
C ASP A 213 -8.62 -18.38 4.00
N GLU A 214 -7.39 -18.90 4.00
CA GLU A 214 -6.47 -18.78 5.14
C GLU A 214 -6.22 -17.31 5.47
N SER A 215 -6.31 -16.96 6.76
CA SER A 215 -6.10 -15.57 7.17
C SER A 215 -4.61 -15.21 7.26
N ASP A 216 -4.29 -13.92 7.22
CA ASP A 216 -2.92 -13.44 7.44
C ASP A 216 -2.47 -13.73 8.88
N TYR A 217 -1.23 -14.17 9.04
CA TYR A 217 -0.66 -14.48 10.35
C TYR A 217 -0.57 -13.25 11.27
N TYR A 218 -0.07 -12.14 10.74
CA TYR A 218 0.15 -10.94 11.53
C TYR A 218 -1.14 -10.19 11.79
N GLY A 219 -1.42 -9.90 13.07
CA GLY A 219 -2.69 -9.32 13.49
C GLY A 219 -2.99 -7.96 12.86
N ILE A 220 -1.99 -7.07 12.71
CA ILE A 220 -2.18 -5.77 12.03
C ILE A 220 -2.64 -5.98 10.59
N VAL A 221 -1.99 -6.88 9.86
CA VAL A 221 -2.32 -7.19 8.46
C VAL A 221 -3.72 -7.80 8.38
N ARG A 222 -3.98 -8.84 9.19
CA ARG A 222 -5.25 -9.56 9.22
C ARG A 222 -6.44 -8.67 9.55
N TYR A 223 -6.36 -7.92 10.64
CA TYR A 223 -7.49 -7.09 11.07
C TYR A 223 -7.73 -5.89 10.15
N ALA A 224 -6.68 -5.28 9.60
CA ALA A 224 -6.83 -4.24 8.59
C ALA A 224 -7.52 -4.77 7.33
N ARG A 225 -7.08 -5.94 6.83
CA ARG A 225 -7.68 -6.60 5.66
C ARG A 225 -9.15 -6.97 5.89
N GLN A 226 -9.53 -7.44 7.07
CA GLN A 226 -10.92 -7.69 7.45
C GLN A 226 -11.78 -6.42 7.45
N LYS A 227 -11.17 -5.25 7.62
CA LYS A 227 -11.83 -3.94 7.55
C LYS A 227 -11.78 -3.30 6.17
N GLY A 228 -11.23 -4.01 5.17
CA GLY A 228 -11.13 -3.52 3.79
C GLY A 228 -10.12 -2.39 3.61
N ILE A 229 -9.11 -2.27 4.48
CA ILE A 229 -8.01 -1.32 4.36
C ILE A 229 -6.67 -2.05 4.34
N LEU A 230 -5.67 -1.47 3.66
CA LEU A 230 -4.33 -2.04 3.62
C LEU A 230 -3.71 -2.01 5.02
N GLY A 231 -3.17 -3.14 5.47
CA GLY A 231 -2.30 -3.25 6.62
C GLY A 231 -0.96 -3.83 6.21
N VAL A 232 0.14 -3.18 6.59
CA VAL A 232 1.51 -3.70 6.41
C VAL A 232 2.33 -3.44 7.67
N ILE A 233 3.40 -4.25 7.85
CA ILE A 233 4.40 -4.02 8.87
C ILE A 233 5.75 -3.81 8.17
N ILE A 234 6.43 -2.71 8.49
CA ILE A 234 7.77 -2.43 7.97
C ILE A 234 8.78 -2.78 9.06
N GLU A 235 9.59 -3.78 8.81
CA GLU A 235 10.74 -4.18 9.61
C GLU A 235 12.00 -3.54 9.04
N HIS A 236 12.46 -2.45 9.64
CA HIS A 236 13.51 -1.62 9.04
C HIS A 236 14.89 -2.23 9.09
N GLN A 237 15.30 -2.69 10.27
CA GLN A 237 16.60 -3.31 10.51
C GLN A 237 16.58 -4.13 11.81
N PHE A 238 17.62 -4.93 12.03
CA PHE A 238 17.77 -5.76 13.23
C PHE A 238 18.48 -4.98 14.35
N ILE A 239 17.76 -4.59 15.39
CA ILE A 239 18.37 -3.95 16.58
C ILE A 239 19.23 -4.93 17.40
N SER A 240 19.10 -6.23 17.17
CA SER A 240 19.99 -7.28 17.71
C SER A 240 21.37 -7.31 17.05
N ASN A 241 21.56 -6.66 15.91
CA ASN A 241 22.86 -6.47 15.27
C ASN A 241 23.58 -5.26 15.90
N PRO A 242 24.78 -5.43 16.49
CA PRO A 242 25.45 -4.34 17.21
C PRO A 242 25.83 -3.15 16.32
N ALA A 243 26.10 -3.39 15.04
CA ALA A 243 26.39 -2.30 14.11
C ALA A 243 25.15 -1.43 13.84
N HIS A 244 23.98 -2.07 13.63
CA HIS A 244 22.73 -1.36 13.45
C HIS A 244 22.28 -0.67 14.75
N ALA A 245 22.38 -1.36 15.89
CA ALA A 245 22.02 -0.77 17.18
C ALA A 245 22.81 0.51 17.47
N ALA A 246 24.06 0.61 17.01
CA ALA A 246 24.85 1.83 17.16
C ALA A 246 24.26 3.01 16.38
N GLU A 247 23.62 2.77 15.23
CA GLU A 247 22.98 3.80 14.38
C GLU A 247 21.69 4.35 15.01
N PHE A 248 21.04 3.59 15.90
CA PHE A 248 19.75 3.95 16.54
C PHE A 248 19.90 4.59 17.93
N LYS A 249 21.09 4.92 18.36
CA LYS A 249 21.32 5.63 19.62
C LYS A 249 20.95 7.10 19.56
N ASP A 250 20.98 7.67 18.38
CA ASP A 250 20.52 9.04 18.10
C ASP A 250 19.17 8.96 17.38
N LEU A 251 18.15 9.56 17.99
CA LEU A 251 16.79 9.63 17.47
C LEU A 251 16.42 11.04 16.98
N GLY A 252 17.39 11.96 16.96
CA GLY A 252 17.19 13.37 16.56
C GLY A 252 17.19 13.59 15.05
N ASP A 253 17.08 14.86 14.67
CA ASP A 253 17.16 15.30 13.26
C ASP A 253 18.51 14.93 12.63
N ASN A 254 18.50 14.53 11.36
CA ASN A 254 19.62 13.99 10.60
C ASN A 254 20.21 12.68 11.12
N SER A 255 19.51 12.01 12.05
CA SER A 255 19.85 10.66 12.49
C SER A 255 19.46 9.61 11.45
N LYS A 256 19.83 8.35 11.71
CA LYS A 256 19.39 7.21 10.91
C LYS A 256 17.86 7.07 10.90
N VAL A 257 17.22 7.35 12.03
CA VAL A 257 15.75 7.27 12.19
C VAL A 257 15.05 8.34 11.37
N ASP A 258 15.61 9.55 11.29
CA ASP A 258 15.09 10.62 10.43
C ASP A 258 15.17 10.25 8.94
N TYR A 259 16.29 9.68 8.48
CA TYR A 259 16.43 9.20 7.09
C TYR A 259 15.47 8.04 6.75
N ILE A 260 15.24 7.13 7.70
CA ILE A 260 14.24 6.06 7.58
C ILE A 260 12.85 6.67 7.45
N GLY A 261 12.47 7.57 8.37
CA GLY A 261 11.17 8.22 8.35
C GLY A 261 10.92 8.99 7.05
N TRP A 262 11.94 9.64 6.49
CA TRP A 262 11.85 10.28 5.19
C TRP A 262 11.63 9.27 4.06
N ALA A 263 12.35 8.14 4.09
CA ALA A 263 12.26 7.10 3.06
C ALA A 263 10.86 6.46 3.03
N ASP A 264 10.34 6.12 4.20
CA ASP A 264 8.98 5.56 4.32
C ASP A 264 7.92 6.58 3.90
N ALA A 265 8.05 7.82 4.36
CA ALA A 265 7.12 8.88 3.98
C ALA A 265 7.10 9.09 2.46
N TRP A 266 8.26 9.03 1.79
CA TRP A 266 8.32 9.19 0.35
C TRP A 266 7.67 8.02 -0.39
N ALA A 267 7.92 6.79 0.05
CA ALA A 267 7.28 5.60 -0.50
C ALA A 267 5.74 5.68 -0.38
N ILE A 268 5.26 6.08 0.80
CA ILE A 268 3.82 6.27 1.07
C ILE A 268 3.26 7.42 0.23
N TRP A 269 3.97 8.53 0.14
CA TRP A 269 3.56 9.70 -0.63
C TRP A 269 3.42 9.40 -2.12
N GLU A 270 4.38 8.66 -2.71
CA GLU A 270 4.26 8.20 -4.09
C GLU A 270 3.05 7.29 -4.31
N MET A 271 2.77 6.42 -3.33
CA MET A 271 1.56 5.61 -3.36
C MET A 271 0.31 6.48 -3.24
N TYR A 272 0.30 7.48 -2.40
CA TYR A 272 -0.83 8.35 -2.13
C TYR A 272 -1.18 9.31 -3.28
N HIS A 273 -0.19 9.77 -4.04
CA HIS A 273 -0.34 10.79 -5.10
C HIS A 273 -0.17 10.25 -6.52
N SER A 274 -0.09 8.95 -6.73
CA SER A 274 0.00 8.46 -8.10
C SER A 274 -1.33 8.70 -8.82
N ASP A 275 -1.31 9.58 -9.83
CA ASP A 275 -2.47 9.99 -10.65
C ASP A 275 -3.15 8.85 -11.43
N THR A 276 -2.62 7.64 -11.31
CA THR A 276 -3.09 6.44 -12.04
C THR A 276 -4.09 5.60 -11.26
N TRP A 277 -4.67 6.13 -10.20
CA TRP A 277 -5.36 5.37 -9.18
C TRP A 277 -6.88 5.27 -9.31
N TRP A 278 -7.44 5.57 -10.46
CA TRP A 278 -8.79 5.10 -10.75
C TRP A 278 -8.67 3.81 -11.55
N SER A 279 -8.98 2.69 -10.93
CA SER A 279 -9.07 1.43 -11.64
C SER A 279 -10.43 1.32 -12.28
N MET A 280 -10.44 1.09 -13.57
CA MET A 280 -11.61 0.51 -14.21
C MET A 280 -11.56 -1.00 -13.97
N SER A 281 -12.44 -1.49 -13.12
CA SER A 281 -12.57 -2.94 -12.90
C SER A 281 -13.07 -3.67 -14.15
N SER A 282 -13.78 -2.96 -15.02
CA SER A 282 -14.10 -3.41 -16.38
C SER A 282 -14.55 -2.26 -17.26
N ILE A 283 -14.29 -2.36 -18.55
CA ILE A 283 -14.96 -1.54 -19.59
C ILE A 283 -15.81 -2.47 -20.44
N SER A 284 -17.11 -2.17 -20.53
CA SER A 284 -17.94 -2.76 -21.57
C SER A 284 -18.35 -1.70 -22.58
N ALA A 285 -18.20 -2.02 -23.85
CA ALA A 285 -18.68 -1.16 -24.94
C ALA A 285 -19.69 -1.94 -25.78
N VAL A 286 -20.86 -1.35 -26.01
CA VAL A 286 -21.89 -1.93 -26.87
C VAL A 286 -22.14 -0.97 -28.01
N GLN A 287 -21.93 -1.43 -29.24
CA GLN A 287 -22.29 -0.69 -30.43
C GLN A 287 -23.69 -1.09 -30.88
N LYS A 288 -24.57 -0.11 -31.05
CA LYS A 288 -25.91 -0.26 -31.67
C LYS A 288 -26.04 0.72 -32.80
N GLY A 289 -25.89 0.23 -34.03
CA GLY A 289 -25.83 1.10 -35.21
C GLY A 289 -24.59 2.02 -35.17
N ASN A 290 -24.81 3.33 -35.28
CA ASN A 290 -23.72 4.32 -35.21
C ASN A 290 -23.42 4.82 -33.77
N LYS A 291 -24.04 4.21 -32.76
CA LYS A 291 -23.91 4.62 -31.36
C LYS A 291 -23.08 3.56 -30.60
N VAL A 292 -22.00 4.01 -30.00
CA VAL A 292 -21.21 3.20 -29.08
C VAL A 292 -21.52 3.67 -27.66
N THR A 293 -21.96 2.75 -26.81
CA THR A 293 -22.17 3.01 -25.38
C THR A 293 -21.05 2.35 -24.61
N VAL A 294 -20.21 3.13 -23.95
CA VAL A 294 -19.14 2.67 -23.07
C VAL A 294 -19.66 2.72 -21.65
N LYS A 295 -19.58 1.60 -20.95
CA LYS A 295 -19.93 1.51 -19.52
C LYS A 295 -18.68 1.12 -18.74
N PRO A 296 -17.93 2.08 -18.19
CA PRO A 296 -16.87 1.77 -17.25
C PRO A 296 -17.51 1.32 -15.92
N VAL A 297 -17.02 0.27 -15.34
CA VAL A 297 -17.25 -0.06 -13.93
C VAL A 297 -16.03 0.46 -13.18
N LEU A 298 -16.24 1.53 -12.43
CA LEU A 298 -15.20 2.13 -11.60
C LEU A 298 -15.33 1.53 -10.19
N THR A 299 -14.27 0.93 -9.70
CA THR A 299 -14.15 0.58 -8.29
C THR A 299 -13.39 1.71 -7.60
N GLY A 300 -14.08 2.42 -6.72
CA GLY A 300 -13.51 3.57 -6.01
C GLY A 300 -14.43 4.79 -6.05
N VAL A 301 -14.19 5.73 -5.16
CA VAL A 301 -14.90 7.02 -5.15
C VAL A 301 -14.22 7.95 -6.14
N VAL A 302 -14.81 8.10 -7.33
CA VAL A 302 -14.39 9.12 -8.28
C VAL A 302 -15.21 10.37 -8.00
N THR A 303 -14.66 11.31 -7.25
CA THR A 303 -15.27 12.62 -7.09
C THR A 303 -14.76 13.56 -8.19
N GLY A 304 -15.67 14.04 -9.04
CA GLY A 304 -15.37 15.12 -9.98
C GLY A 304 -14.92 14.71 -11.38
N ALA A 305 -15.00 13.44 -11.77
CA ALA A 305 -14.74 13.05 -13.15
C ALA A 305 -15.95 13.37 -14.05
N THR A 306 -15.75 14.23 -15.02
CA THR A 306 -16.73 14.50 -16.10
C THR A 306 -16.26 13.77 -17.35
N PHE A 307 -17.07 12.85 -17.85
CA PHE A 307 -16.82 12.18 -19.13
C PHE A 307 -17.62 12.91 -20.22
N THR A 308 -16.95 13.51 -21.18
CA THR A 308 -17.55 14.09 -22.39
C THR A 308 -17.30 13.20 -23.58
#